data_4fef2307f6767de963de70f90e3e0f66
#
_entry.id   4fef2307f6767de963de70f90e3e0f66
#
_cell.length_a   1.000
_cell.length_b   1.000
_cell.length_c   1.000
_cell.angle_alpha   90.00
_cell.angle_beta   90.00
_cell.angle_gamma   90.00
#
_symmetry.space_group_name_H-M   'P 1'
#
loop_
_entity.id
_entity.type
_entity.pdbx_description
1 polymer ?
#
loop_
_entity_poly.entity_id
_entity_poly.type
_entity_poly.pdbx_seq_one_letter_code
_entity_poly.pdbx_strand_id
1 'polypeptide(L)'
;MNPSVTVPTAAGTFSPLRPTLGLDGHGYSPTLFQQIVALDATLKSALQASLALNLLQGLKISPRHVGRLAHEIGTELAQQRDANTQQHRRRQLEPQVASAPPLAVTEVDGARMFTRAPGCGPGVHQAQAKEDKIACLLSMDSTRHAADPQPQPPAAFRDARRVVRLVQRVHGVPAGLLGGGEDDKQESDEPAEQAEGAATEPWRGAPRKRVRTCVATMQDSTAFGPMVAAEAQRRHFYEATKQVFLGDGQQYNWAIQRGYFPHATAINDFIHVICYLYLAGWAVGQDEAERWAFYERWLELAWQGQVAEVIKEMTIAQERLGLPPPGEEVEENDPRQLLASALTYLANNQSRMDYARYRQEGLPVTSSLVESLVGEFNARVKGKDKHWNRPEGCESILQLRAAVLSQDDRLARFFANREGCPYRRRPEAI
;
A
#
# COMPACT_ATOMS: atom_id res chain seq x y z
N MET A 1 -12.44 7.47 -75.62
CA MET A 1 -12.76 8.12 -74.32
C MET A 1 -12.64 7.05 -73.27
N ASN A 2 -11.55 7.07 -72.51
CA ASN A 2 -11.37 6.16 -71.39
C ASN A 2 -12.05 6.75 -70.14
N PRO A 3 -12.86 6.00 -69.38
CA PRO A 3 -13.43 6.49 -68.17
C PRO A 3 -12.32 6.52 -67.10
N SER A 4 -12.05 7.71 -66.59
CA SER A 4 -11.18 7.88 -65.43
C SER A 4 -11.85 7.28 -64.15
N VAL A 5 -11.33 6.20 -63.68
CA VAL A 5 -11.69 5.66 -62.35
C VAL A 5 -11.02 6.50 -61.30
N THR A 6 -11.78 7.35 -60.64
CA THR A 6 -11.34 8.07 -59.43
C THR A 6 -11.32 7.07 -58.28
N VAL A 7 -10.13 6.66 -57.84
CA VAL A 7 -9.95 5.90 -56.61
C VAL A 7 -10.12 6.88 -55.46
N PRO A 8 -11.03 6.65 -54.50
CA PRO A 8 -11.10 7.48 -53.31
C PRO A 8 -9.78 7.36 -52.54
N THR A 9 -9.13 8.47 -52.32
CA THR A 9 -7.98 8.55 -51.40
C THR A 9 -8.48 8.21 -49.98
N ALA A 10 -8.40 6.95 -49.60
CA ALA A 10 -8.59 6.55 -48.24
C ALA A 10 -7.44 7.14 -47.38
N ALA A 11 -7.76 8.10 -46.56
CA ALA A 11 -6.84 8.69 -45.57
C ALA A 11 -6.52 7.69 -44.44
N GLY A 12 -5.94 6.56 -44.80
CA GLY A 12 -5.49 5.55 -43.86
C GLY A 12 -4.52 4.60 -44.52
N THR A 13 -3.31 4.47 -43.99
CA THR A 13 -2.33 3.50 -44.46
C THR A 13 -2.85 2.10 -44.15
N PHE A 14 -3.34 1.37 -45.14
CA PHE A 14 -3.72 -0.03 -44.99
C PHE A 14 -2.45 -0.88 -44.86
N SER A 15 -2.25 -1.51 -43.67
CA SER A 15 -1.18 -2.48 -43.46
C SER A 15 -1.80 -3.84 -43.18
N PRO A 16 -1.79 -4.76 -44.13
CA PRO A 16 -2.39 -6.10 -43.98
C PRO A 16 -1.70 -6.95 -42.88
N LEU A 17 -0.45 -6.63 -42.55
CA LEU A 17 0.30 -7.31 -41.51
C LEU A 17 -0.05 -6.85 -40.07
N ARG A 18 -0.72 -5.71 -39.92
CA ARG A 18 -1.10 -5.19 -38.63
C ARG A 18 -1.91 -6.18 -37.78
N PRO A 19 -3.01 -6.75 -38.25
CA PRO A 19 -3.77 -7.75 -37.55
C PRO A 19 -2.94 -9.03 -37.24
N THR A 20 -2.15 -9.46 -38.21
CA THR A 20 -1.31 -10.66 -38.10
C THR A 20 -0.20 -10.49 -37.06
N LEU A 21 0.37 -9.30 -36.96
CA LEU A 21 1.41 -8.94 -35.98
C LEU A 21 0.85 -8.44 -34.64
N GLY A 22 -0.50 -8.28 -34.55
CA GLY A 22 -1.19 -7.76 -33.36
C GLY A 22 -0.73 -6.38 -32.96
N LEU A 23 -0.36 -5.60 -33.95
CA LEU A 23 -0.08 -4.19 -33.71
C LEU A 23 -1.41 -3.49 -33.47
N ASP A 24 -1.61 -3.01 -32.27
CA ASP A 24 -2.76 -2.17 -31.95
C ASP A 24 -2.68 -0.81 -32.66
N GLY A 25 -3.60 0.10 -32.34
CA GLY A 25 -3.67 1.43 -32.94
C GLY A 25 -2.39 2.26 -32.89
N HIS A 26 -1.45 1.89 -32.01
CA HIS A 26 -0.18 2.61 -31.82
C HIS A 26 0.98 2.04 -32.64
N GLY A 27 0.83 0.86 -33.23
CA GLY A 27 1.87 0.21 -34.02
C GLY A 27 3.00 -0.44 -33.23
N TYR A 28 2.83 -0.65 -31.91
CA TYR A 28 3.75 -1.37 -31.07
C TYR A 28 3.37 -2.85 -30.97
N SER A 29 4.36 -3.73 -30.91
CA SER A 29 4.11 -5.13 -30.53
C SER A 29 3.61 -5.20 -29.08
N PRO A 30 2.82 -6.23 -28.71
CA PRO A 30 2.35 -6.40 -27.33
C PRO A 30 3.47 -6.37 -26.30
N THR A 31 4.60 -7.03 -26.60
CA THR A 31 5.79 -7.04 -25.71
C THR A 31 6.37 -5.64 -25.53
N LEU A 32 6.53 -4.86 -26.60
CA LEU A 32 7.05 -3.50 -26.51
C LEU A 32 6.06 -2.60 -25.77
N PHE A 33 4.77 -2.74 -26.03
CA PHE A 33 3.75 -1.97 -25.32
C PHE A 33 3.78 -2.27 -23.81
N GLN A 34 3.87 -3.55 -23.44
CA GLN A 34 4.04 -3.96 -22.03
C GLN A 34 5.29 -3.32 -21.40
N GLN A 35 6.44 -3.32 -22.10
CA GLN A 35 7.67 -2.70 -21.62
C GLN A 35 7.52 -1.19 -21.40
N ILE A 36 6.89 -0.48 -22.34
CA ILE A 36 6.65 0.95 -22.23
C ILE A 36 5.84 1.28 -20.97
N VAL A 37 4.70 0.59 -20.77
CA VAL A 37 3.83 0.88 -19.62
C VAL A 37 4.41 0.39 -18.29
N ALA A 38 5.16 -0.70 -18.30
CA ALA A 38 5.87 -1.19 -17.12
C ALA A 38 6.95 -0.19 -16.67
N LEU A 39 7.72 0.38 -17.60
CA LEU A 39 8.69 1.43 -17.29
C LEU A 39 8.01 2.69 -16.74
N ASP A 40 6.89 3.14 -17.35
CA ASP A 40 6.16 4.31 -16.82
C ASP A 40 5.58 4.05 -15.42
N ALA A 41 5.11 2.85 -15.17
CA ALA A 41 4.63 2.46 -13.85
C ALA A 41 5.76 2.35 -12.82
N THR A 42 6.97 1.95 -13.20
CA THR A 42 8.10 1.71 -12.29
C THR A 42 8.85 2.99 -11.96
N LEU A 43 9.13 3.82 -12.98
CA LEU A 43 9.95 5.02 -12.84
C LEU A 43 9.14 6.20 -12.29
N LYS A 44 9.81 7.21 -11.76
CA LYS A 44 9.17 8.37 -11.10
C LYS A 44 8.29 9.21 -12.05
N SER A 45 8.50 9.15 -13.38
CA SER A 45 7.73 9.94 -14.35
C SER A 45 7.79 9.36 -15.76
N ALA A 46 6.82 9.73 -16.61
CA ALA A 46 6.82 9.40 -18.03
C ALA A 46 8.05 9.97 -18.79
N LEU A 47 8.63 11.07 -18.29
CA LEU A 47 9.89 11.59 -18.84
C LEU A 47 11.03 10.60 -18.57
N GLN A 48 11.18 10.10 -17.37
CA GLN A 48 12.22 9.10 -17.05
C GLN A 48 12.00 7.80 -17.83
N ALA A 49 10.76 7.35 -18.00
CA ALA A 49 10.44 6.19 -18.84
C ALA A 49 10.83 6.42 -20.31
N SER A 50 10.53 7.60 -20.86
CA SER A 50 10.92 7.98 -22.21
C SER A 50 12.45 8.00 -22.37
N LEU A 51 13.19 8.56 -21.43
CA LEU A 51 14.65 8.57 -21.44
C LEU A 51 15.24 7.16 -21.32
N ALA A 52 14.70 6.31 -20.46
CA ALA A 52 15.13 4.93 -20.32
C ALA A 52 14.92 4.12 -21.59
N LEU A 53 13.75 4.27 -22.26
CA LEU A 53 13.47 3.64 -23.57
C LEU A 53 14.47 4.06 -24.64
N ASN A 54 14.80 5.36 -24.68
CA ASN A 54 15.79 5.87 -25.64
C ASN A 54 17.19 5.33 -25.33
N LEU A 55 17.60 5.34 -24.04
CA LEU A 55 18.95 4.91 -23.64
C LEU A 55 19.16 3.39 -23.85
N LEU A 56 18.17 2.57 -23.46
CA LEU A 56 18.30 1.11 -23.44
C LEU A 56 17.96 0.45 -24.77
N GLN A 57 17.05 1.04 -25.55
CA GLN A 57 16.50 0.43 -26.75
C GLN A 57 16.59 1.33 -28.00
N GLY A 58 17.11 2.54 -27.87
CA GLY A 58 17.16 3.52 -28.98
C GLY A 58 15.78 4.06 -29.41
N LEU A 59 14.74 3.83 -28.59
CA LEU A 59 13.36 4.18 -28.95
C LEU A 59 13.04 5.62 -28.52
N LYS A 60 12.80 6.49 -29.48
CA LYS A 60 12.42 7.90 -29.24
C LYS A 60 10.90 8.03 -29.13
N ILE A 61 10.37 7.78 -27.95
CA ILE A 61 8.93 7.90 -27.63
C ILE A 61 8.76 9.12 -26.73
N SER A 62 7.87 10.05 -27.10
CA SER A 62 7.68 11.26 -26.27
C SER A 62 7.05 10.93 -24.91
N PRO A 63 7.39 11.66 -23.83
CA PRO A 63 6.80 11.46 -22.50
C PRO A 63 5.27 11.53 -22.51
N ARG A 64 4.71 12.44 -23.30
CA ARG A 64 3.25 12.57 -23.45
C ARG A 64 2.63 11.30 -24.05
N HIS A 65 3.31 10.65 -25.00
CA HIS A 65 2.82 9.43 -25.61
C HIS A 65 2.94 8.24 -24.64
N VAL A 66 4.07 8.12 -23.93
CA VAL A 66 4.25 7.13 -22.85
C VAL A 66 3.12 7.23 -21.83
N GLY A 67 2.84 8.43 -21.29
CA GLY A 67 1.76 8.64 -20.33
C GLY A 67 0.37 8.33 -20.90
N ARG A 68 0.11 8.57 -22.21
CA ARG A 68 -1.16 8.21 -22.84
C ARG A 68 -1.34 6.69 -22.93
N LEU A 69 -0.30 5.96 -23.29
CA LEU A 69 -0.29 4.50 -23.32
C LEU A 69 -0.50 3.90 -21.92
N ALA A 70 0.17 4.46 -20.92
CA ALA A 70 0.00 4.06 -19.53
C ALA A 70 -1.42 4.32 -19.02
N HIS A 71 -2.02 5.45 -19.39
CA HIS A 71 -3.42 5.77 -19.05
C HIS A 71 -4.40 4.79 -19.71
N GLU A 72 -4.20 4.44 -20.97
CA GLU A 72 -5.02 3.46 -21.68
C GLU A 72 -5.04 2.11 -20.97
N ILE A 73 -3.87 1.51 -20.76
CA ILE A 73 -3.76 0.20 -20.09
C ILE A 73 -4.22 0.26 -18.63
N GLY A 74 -3.89 1.33 -17.90
CA GLY A 74 -4.36 1.51 -16.54
C GLY A 74 -5.89 1.60 -16.43
N THR A 75 -6.55 2.21 -17.41
CA THR A 75 -8.01 2.26 -17.50
C THR A 75 -8.61 0.89 -17.78
N GLU A 76 -8.02 0.12 -18.71
CA GLU A 76 -8.45 -1.27 -18.98
C GLU A 76 -8.27 -2.17 -17.74
N LEU A 77 -7.17 -2.03 -17.01
CA LEU A 77 -6.95 -2.74 -15.76
C LEU A 77 -7.95 -2.36 -14.65
N ALA A 78 -8.33 -1.07 -14.57
CA ALA A 78 -9.40 -0.62 -13.68
C ALA A 78 -10.75 -1.27 -14.03
N GLN A 79 -11.09 -1.31 -15.30
CA GLN A 79 -12.31 -1.98 -15.78
C GLN A 79 -12.31 -3.48 -15.47
N GLN A 80 -11.17 -4.15 -15.63
CA GLN A 80 -11.03 -5.56 -15.28
C GLN A 80 -11.19 -5.80 -13.77
N ARG A 81 -10.60 -4.95 -12.92
CA ARG A 81 -10.77 -4.98 -11.47
C ARG A 81 -12.25 -4.83 -11.10
N ASP A 82 -12.92 -3.86 -11.70
CA ASP A 82 -14.33 -3.58 -11.41
C ASP A 82 -15.25 -4.72 -11.89
N ALA A 83 -14.95 -5.32 -13.05
CA ALA A 83 -15.63 -6.52 -13.54
C ALA A 83 -15.46 -7.71 -12.58
N ASN A 84 -14.23 -7.97 -12.11
CA ASN A 84 -13.96 -9.00 -11.12
C ASN A 84 -14.73 -8.73 -9.80
N THR A 85 -14.80 -7.47 -9.38
CA THR A 85 -15.56 -7.05 -8.20
C THR A 85 -17.05 -7.33 -8.36
N GLN A 86 -17.62 -7.09 -9.54
CA GLN A 86 -19.01 -7.42 -9.83
C GLN A 86 -19.26 -8.94 -9.87
N GLN A 87 -18.35 -9.70 -10.47
CA GLN A 87 -18.43 -11.17 -10.45
C GLN A 87 -18.36 -11.72 -9.02
N HIS A 88 -17.48 -11.17 -8.18
CA HIS A 88 -17.42 -11.55 -6.77
C HIS A 88 -18.74 -11.27 -6.04
N ARG A 89 -19.33 -10.07 -6.22
CA ARG A 89 -20.65 -9.74 -5.63
C ARG A 89 -21.75 -10.68 -6.08
N ARG A 90 -21.66 -11.22 -7.31
CA ARG A 90 -22.60 -12.20 -7.87
C ARG A 90 -22.26 -13.65 -7.51
N ARG A 91 -21.18 -13.88 -6.75
CA ARG A 91 -20.63 -15.22 -6.43
C ARG A 91 -20.28 -16.04 -7.68
N GLN A 92 -19.77 -15.38 -8.71
CA GLN A 92 -19.37 -15.96 -10.00
C GLN A 92 -17.86 -15.89 -10.24
N LEU A 93 -17.13 -15.29 -9.32
CA LEU A 93 -15.68 -15.15 -9.45
C LEU A 93 -14.97 -16.41 -8.94
N GLU A 94 -14.33 -17.12 -9.85
CA GLU A 94 -13.56 -18.31 -9.52
C GLU A 94 -12.13 -17.97 -9.09
N PRO A 95 -11.54 -18.78 -8.20
CA PRO A 95 -10.11 -18.68 -7.89
C PRO A 95 -9.24 -18.85 -9.14
N GLN A 96 -8.16 -18.07 -9.21
CA GLN A 96 -7.20 -18.13 -10.32
C GLN A 96 -5.89 -18.83 -9.93
N VAL A 97 -5.85 -19.46 -8.78
CA VAL A 97 -4.76 -20.28 -8.27
C VAL A 97 -5.29 -21.67 -7.93
N ALA A 98 -4.46 -22.68 -8.13
CA ALA A 98 -4.88 -24.09 -7.99
C ALA A 98 -5.19 -24.50 -6.54
N SER A 99 -4.58 -23.83 -5.55
CA SER A 99 -4.76 -24.20 -4.14
C SER A 99 -4.70 -22.97 -3.24
N ALA A 100 -5.42 -23.04 -2.14
CA ALA A 100 -5.37 -22.05 -1.07
C ALA A 100 -4.00 -22.04 -0.38
N PRO A 101 -3.49 -20.88 0.08
CA PRO A 101 -2.24 -20.81 0.82
C PRO A 101 -2.41 -21.35 2.25
N PRO A 102 -1.32 -21.82 2.90
CA PRO A 102 -1.36 -22.20 4.31
C PRO A 102 -1.76 -21.03 5.23
N LEU A 103 -1.32 -19.82 4.90
CA LEU A 103 -1.67 -18.57 5.57
C LEU A 103 -1.99 -17.50 4.52
N ALA A 104 -3.20 -16.97 4.58
CA ALA A 104 -3.64 -15.79 3.83
C ALA A 104 -3.61 -14.55 4.72
N VAL A 105 -2.88 -13.52 4.30
CA VAL A 105 -2.81 -12.26 5.02
C VAL A 105 -3.31 -11.13 4.13
N THR A 106 -4.27 -10.37 4.64
CA THR A 106 -4.77 -9.15 4.01
C THR A 106 -4.34 -7.97 4.87
N GLU A 107 -3.54 -7.09 4.32
CA GLU A 107 -3.08 -5.85 4.94
C GLU A 107 -3.67 -4.67 4.20
N VAL A 108 -4.15 -3.67 4.93
CA VAL A 108 -4.82 -2.49 4.38
C VAL A 108 -4.18 -1.24 4.95
N ASP A 109 -3.85 -0.31 4.08
CA ASP A 109 -3.29 0.99 4.44
C ASP A 109 -3.78 2.05 3.46
N GLY A 110 -3.56 3.32 3.77
CA GLY A 110 -3.90 4.47 2.94
C GLY A 110 -2.74 5.44 2.82
N ALA A 111 -2.70 6.15 1.70
CA ALA A 111 -1.77 7.27 1.53
C ALA A 111 -2.55 8.53 1.11
N ARG A 112 -1.97 9.69 1.33
CA ARG A 112 -2.57 10.97 0.91
C ARG A 112 -1.86 11.48 -0.32
N MET A 113 -2.64 11.75 -1.37
CA MET A 113 -2.17 12.36 -2.61
C MET A 113 -2.78 13.74 -2.81
N PHE A 114 -2.08 14.59 -3.56
CA PHE A 114 -2.56 15.91 -3.89
C PHE A 114 -3.20 15.90 -5.28
N THR A 115 -4.49 16.26 -5.32
CA THR A 115 -5.26 16.41 -6.55
C THR A 115 -5.75 17.85 -6.67
N ARG A 116 -6.09 18.28 -7.88
CA ARG A 116 -6.82 19.52 -8.08
C ARG A 116 -8.29 19.36 -7.74
N ALA A 117 -8.90 20.43 -7.24
CA ALA A 117 -10.35 20.45 -7.06
C ALA A 117 -11.07 20.30 -8.42
N PRO A 118 -12.21 19.61 -8.48
CA PRO A 118 -13.04 19.53 -9.69
C PRO A 118 -13.41 20.94 -10.17
N GLY A 119 -13.34 21.17 -11.50
CA GLY A 119 -13.72 22.44 -12.10
C GLY A 119 -12.66 23.54 -12.09
N CYS A 120 -11.48 23.33 -11.51
CA CYS A 120 -10.37 24.26 -11.59
C CYS A 120 -9.83 24.35 -13.02
N GLY A 121 -9.76 25.57 -13.56
CA GLY A 121 -9.12 25.87 -14.87
C GLY A 121 -7.60 25.76 -14.84
N PRO A 122 -6.90 26.13 -15.95
CA PRO A 122 -5.44 26.22 -15.96
C PRO A 122 -4.93 27.23 -14.92
N GLY A 123 -3.81 26.92 -14.26
CA GLY A 123 -3.18 27.81 -13.29
C GLY A 123 -2.73 27.08 -12.01
N VAL A 124 -2.19 27.86 -11.07
CA VAL A 124 -1.82 27.39 -9.73
C VAL A 124 -3.08 27.42 -8.85
N HIS A 125 -3.46 26.26 -8.33
CA HIS A 125 -4.62 26.11 -7.44
C HIS A 125 -4.18 25.44 -6.14
N GLN A 126 -4.96 25.66 -5.07
CA GLN A 126 -4.75 24.94 -3.82
C GLN A 126 -4.91 23.43 -4.06
N ALA A 127 -3.92 22.66 -3.60
CA ALA A 127 -3.96 21.22 -3.65
C ALA A 127 -4.99 20.69 -2.65
N GLN A 128 -5.86 19.78 -3.10
CA GLN A 128 -6.72 19.01 -2.20
C GLN A 128 -6.04 17.66 -1.89
N ALA A 129 -5.87 17.38 -0.61
CA ALA A 129 -5.44 16.05 -0.18
C ALA A 129 -6.59 15.07 -0.40
N LYS A 130 -6.35 14.03 -1.19
CA LYS A 130 -7.26 12.89 -1.38
C LYS A 130 -6.55 11.62 -0.97
N GLU A 131 -7.22 10.80 -0.16
CA GLU A 131 -6.69 9.52 0.25
C GLU A 131 -6.82 8.50 -0.89
N ASP A 132 -5.74 7.83 -1.22
CA ASP A 132 -5.74 6.58 -1.96
C ASP A 132 -5.72 5.40 -0.97
N LYS A 133 -6.35 4.30 -1.37
CA LYS A 133 -6.44 3.09 -0.55
C LYS A 133 -5.65 1.99 -1.22
N ILE A 134 -4.83 1.32 -0.43
CA ILE A 134 -3.94 0.26 -0.88
C ILE A 134 -4.15 -0.97 0.00
N ALA A 135 -4.30 -2.13 -0.62
CA ALA A 135 -4.27 -3.41 0.05
C ALA A 135 -3.14 -4.28 -0.49
N CYS A 136 -2.51 -4.99 0.41
CA CYS A 136 -1.52 -6.01 0.15
C CYS A 136 -2.09 -7.36 0.57
N LEU A 137 -2.18 -8.31 -0.36
CA LEU A 137 -2.65 -9.66 -0.11
C LEU A 137 -1.47 -10.62 -0.25
N LEU A 138 -1.12 -11.28 0.86
CA LEU A 138 0.07 -12.12 0.95
C LEU A 138 -0.32 -13.59 1.13
N SER A 139 0.16 -14.44 0.24
CA SER A 139 0.23 -15.88 0.48
C SER A 139 1.51 -16.18 1.24
N MET A 140 1.41 -16.83 2.38
CA MET A 140 2.56 -17.05 3.26
C MET A 140 2.65 -18.48 3.76
N ASP A 141 3.87 -18.92 4.08
CA ASP A 141 4.13 -20.09 4.92
C ASP A 141 4.06 -19.69 6.38
N SER A 142 3.45 -20.52 7.20
CA SER A 142 3.28 -20.32 8.62
C SER A 142 3.60 -21.59 9.39
N THR A 143 4.33 -21.45 10.50
CA THR A 143 4.61 -22.55 11.43
C THR A 143 4.10 -22.15 12.81
N ARG A 144 3.32 -23.03 13.43
CA ARG A 144 2.94 -22.87 14.83
C ARG A 144 4.10 -23.28 15.74
N HIS A 145 4.42 -22.49 16.76
CA HIS A 145 5.47 -22.72 17.71
C HIS A 145 4.91 -23.25 19.04
N ALA A 146 5.70 -24.03 19.77
CA ALA A 146 5.31 -24.55 21.09
C ALA A 146 5.19 -23.42 22.14
N ALA A 147 6.02 -22.38 22.02
CA ALA A 147 6.00 -21.17 22.82
C ALA A 147 6.24 -19.96 21.92
N ASP A 148 6.11 -18.74 22.45
CA ASP A 148 6.47 -17.53 21.71
C ASP A 148 7.94 -17.61 21.24
N PRO A 149 8.22 -17.61 19.94
CA PRO A 149 9.58 -17.76 19.43
C PRO A 149 10.45 -16.53 19.65
N GLN A 150 9.85 -15.37 19.99
CA GLN A 150 10.57 -14.14 20.29
C GLN A 150 9.88 -13.34 21.39
N PRO A 151 10.05 -13.72 22.68
CA PRO A 151 9.40 -13.04 23.78
C PRO A 151 9.91 -11.62 24.06
N GLN A 152 11.10 -11.27 23.53
CA GLN A 152 11.68 -9.92 23.64
C GLN A 152 11.45 -9.11 22.36
N PRO A 153 11.13 -7.81 22.46
CA PRO A 153 11.02 -6.94 21.30
C PRO A 153 12.32 -6.94 20.48
N PRO A 154 12.23 -6.87 19.13
CA PRO A 154 13.38 -6.69 18.26
C PRO A 154 14.22 -5.47 18.65
N ALA A 155 15.55 -5.56 18.55
CA ALA A 155 16.46 -4.44 18.85
C ALA A 155 16.12 -3.18 18.01
N ALA A 156 15.62 -3.37 16.80
CA ALA A 156 15.17 -2.28 15.92
C ALA A 156 14.05 -1.41 16.52
N PHE A 157 13.27 -1.93 17.47
CA PHE A 157 12.24 -1.17 18.19
C PHE A 157 12.79 -0.47 19.43
N ARG A 158 14.05 -0.71 19.77
CA ARG A 158 14.80 -0.04 20.84
C ARG A 158 15.82 0.97 20.31
N ASP A 159 15.88 1.18 19.00
CA ASP A 159 16.70 2.22 18.37
C ASP A 159 15.92 3.53 18.35
N ALA A 160 16.34 4.50 19.15
CA ALA A 160 15.68 5.79 19.31
C ALA A 160 15.55 6.55 17.98
N ARG A 161 16.60 6.57 17.15
CA ARG A 161 16.58 7.26 15.84
C ARG A 161 15.57 6.64 14.91
N ARG A 162 15.48 5.31 14.91
CA ARG A 162 14.51 4.59 14.10
C ARG A 162 13.09 4.83 14.56
N VAL A 163 12.82 4.76 15.87
CA VAL A 163 11.48 4.99 16.45
C VAL A 163 11.01 6.40 16.13
N VAL A 164 11.86 7.42 16.31
CA VAL A 164 11.54 8.81 15.94
C VAL A 164 11.16 8.93 14.48
N ARG A 165 11.94 8.33 13.56
CA ARG A 165 11.61 8.33 12.12
C ARG A 165 10.29 7.62 11.81
N LEU A 166 9.96 6.53 12.52
CA LEU A 166 8.67 5.85 12.39
C LEU A 166 7.52 6.78 12.82
N VAL A 167 7.64 7.41 13.97
CA VAL A 167 6.63 8.35 14.50
C VAL A 167 6.42 9.53 13.56
N GLN A 168 7.49 10.11 13.03
CA GLN A 168 7.42 11.20 12.06
C GLN A 168 6.67 10.78 10.78
N ARG A 169 6.94 9.57 10.28
CA ARG A 169 6.31 9.04 9.07
C ARG A 169 4.82 8.75 9.28
N VAL A 170 4.46 8.15 10.42
CA VAL A 170 3.09 7.72 10.73
C VAL A 170 2.21 8.88 11.17
N HIS A 171 2.70 9.73 12.07
CA HIS A 171 1.92 10.84 12.67
C HIS A 171 2.23 12.22 12.10
N GLY A 172 3.26 12.35 11.24
CA GLY A 172 3.63 13.64 10.65
C GLY A 172 4.20 14.65 11.64
N VAL A 173 4.61 14.21 12.85
CA VAL A 173 5.14 15.10 13.90
C VAL A 173 6.52 15.64 13.46
N PRO A 174 6.76 16.97 13.54
CA PRO A 174 8.05 17.56 13.16
C PRO A 174 9.22 17.04 14.02
N ALA A 175 10.38 16.81 13.39
CA ALA A 175 11.59 16.30 14.05
C ALA A 175 12.01 17.12 15.28
N GLY A 176 11.94 18.45 15.21
CA GLY A 176 12.33 19.36 16.28
C GLY A 176 11.50 19.24 17.56
N LEU A 177 10.32 18.63 17.50
CA LEU A 177 9.45 18.41 18.65
C LEU A 177 9.80 17.14 19.43
N LEU A 178 10.53 16.19 18.81
CA LEU A 178 10.82 14.88 19.38
C LEU A 178 12.29 14.73 19.89
N GLY A 179 13.03 15.85 20.01
CA GLY A 179 14.41 15.82 20.54
C GLY A 179 15.48 15.34 19.54
N GLY A 180 15.14 15.18 18.27
CA GLY A 180 16.12 14.93 17.20
C GLY A 180 16.94 16.19 16.91
N GLY A 181 18.27 16.13 17.08
CA GLY A 181 19.16 17.26 16.85
C GLY A 181 19.05 17.83 15.43
N GLU A 182 19.43 19.10 15.27
CA GLU A 182 19.34 19.88 14.02
C GLU A 182 20.21 19.35 12.86
N ASP A 183 20.98 18.29 13.06
CA ASP A 183 21.88 17.71 12.05
C ASP A 183 21.18 16.93 10.92
N ASP A 184 19.88 16.63 11.06
CA ASP A 184 19.11 15.85 10.08
C ASP A 184 18.45 16.67 8.96
N LYS A 185 18.79 17.97 8.81
CA LYS A 185 18.21 18.80 7.73
C LYS A 185 18.71 18.48 6.32
N GLN A 186 19.69 17.58 6.15
CA GLN A 186 20.35 17.32 4.85
C GLN A 186 19.95 16.02 4.16
N GLU A 187 19.12 15.14 4.75
CA GLU A 187 18.84 13.82 4.17
C GLU A 187 17.41 13.60 3.65
N SER A 188 16.67 14.67 3.32
CA SER A 188 15.33 14.51 2.71
C SER A 188 15.34 14.12 1.23
N ASP A 189 16.50 14.00 0.59
CA ASP A 189 16.66 13.64 -0.83
C ASP A 189 17.34 12.28 -1.07
N GLU A 190 17.57 11.46 -0.02
CA GLU A 190 18.01 10.09 -0.27
C GLU A 190 16.90 9.30 -0.98
N PRO A 191 17.23 8.62 -2.09
CA PRO A 191 16.25 7.82 -2.80
C PRO A 191 15.70 6.74 -1.89
N ALA A 192 14.39 6.50 -1.98
CA ALA A 192 13.66 5.49 -1.21
C ALA A 192 14.32 4.08 -1.25
N GLU A 193 15.22 3.84 -2.19
CA GLU A 193 16.02 2.63 -2.33
C GLU A 193 17.00 2.38 -1.16
N GLN A 194 17.49 3.43 -0.46
CA GLN A 194 18.37 3.23 0.70
C GLN A 194 17.58 3.02 2.01
N ALA A 195 16.31 3.44 2.04
CA ALA A 195 15.39 3.12 3.14
C ALA A 195 14.92 1.63 3.11
N GLU A 196 15.05 0.95 1.97
CA GLU A 196 14.70 -0.47 1.83
C GLU A 196 15.65 -1.43 2.57
N GLY A 197 16.88 -1.00 2.89
CA GLY A 197 17.81 -1.77 3.74
C GLY A 197 17.42 -1.84 5.21
N ALA A 198 16.39 -1.13 5.64
CA ALA A 198 15.89 -1.07 7.01
C ALA A 198 14.55 -1.83 7.20
N ALA A 199 14.23 -2.79 6.31
CA ALA A 199 13.21 -3.77 6.65
C ALA A 199 13.57 -4.33 8.02
N THR A 200 12.67 -4.20 9.01
CA THR A 200 12.81 -4.89 10.30
C THR A 200 13.19 -6.30 9.97
N GLU A 201 14.35 -6.77 10.47
CA GLU A 201 14.63 -8.20 10.36
C GLU A 201 13.37 -8.93 10.84
N PRO A 202 12.87 -9.88 10.06
CA PRO A 202 11.68 -10.59 10.47
C PRO A 202 11.97 -11.19 11.85
N TRP A 203 11.04 -11.00 12.81
CA TRP A 203 11.20 -11.59 14.12
C TRP A 203 11.38 -13.11 13.96
N ARG A 204 12.10 -13.73 14.89
CA ARG A 204 12.44 -15.15 14.82
C ARG A 204 11.17 -16.01 14.74
N GLY A 205 11.02 -16.78 13.65
CA GLY A 205 9.84 -17.62 13.42
C GLY A 205 8.71 -16.89 12.68
N ALA A 206 8.94 -15.68 12.17
CA ALA A 206 7.98 -14.96 11.35
C ALA A 206 7.52 -15.77 10.12
N PRO A 207 6.26 -15.63 9.70
CA PRO A 207 5.77 -16.28 8.49
C PRO A 207 6.54 -15.79 7.26
N ARG A 208 6.79 -16.70 6.31
CA ARG A 208 7.56 -16.41 5.11
C ARG A 208 6.62 -16.09 3.94
N LYS A 209 6.81 -14.93 3.33
CA LYS A 209 6.09 -14.53 2.12
C LYS A 209 6.41 -15.44 0.95
N ARG A 210 5.37 -15.90 0.23
CA ARG A 210 5.45 -16.61 -1.06
C ARG A 210 5.13 -15.67 -2.21
N VAL A 211 3.93 -15.10 -2.21
CA VAL A 211 3.41 -14.24 -3.28
C VAL A 211 2.69 -13.06 -2.68
N ARG A 212 2.94 -11.89 -3.21
CA ARG A 212 2.23 -10.65 -2.93
C ARG A 212 1.36 -10.26 -4.12
N THR A 213 0.11 -9.87 -3.89
CA THR A 213 -0.72 -9.16 -4.85
C THR A 213 -1.26 -7.87 -4.26
N CYS A 214 -1.57 -6.90 -5.11
CA CYS A 214 -1.91 -5.55 -4.69
C CYS A 214 -3.26 -5.13 -5.27
N VAL A 215 -4.02 -4.40 -4.48
CA VAL A 215 -5.22 -3.66 -4.89
C VAL A 215 -5.04 -2.21 -4.48
N ALA A 216 -5.30 -1.28 -5.39
CA ALA A 216 -5.23 0.15 -5.09
C ALA A 216 -6.37 0.89 -5.76
N THR A 217 -6.83 2.01 -5.17
CA THR A 217 -7.87 2.85 -5.76
C THR A 217 -7.93 4.24 -5.13
N MET A 218 -8.44 5.21 -5.89
CA MET A 218 -8.83 6.53 -5.42
C MET A 218 -10.28 6.59 -4.92
N GLN A 219 -11.01 5.47 -4.98
CA GLN A 219 -12.40 5.39 -4.53
C GLN A 219 -12.45 5.28 -2.99
N ASP A 220 -13.64 5.46 -2.44
CA ASP A 220 -13.86 5.39 -1.01
C ASP A 220 -13.79 3.95 -0.43
N SER A 221 -13.85 3.84 0.89
CA SER A 221 -13.76 2.55 1.58
C SER A 221 -14.92 1.59 1.27
N THR A 222 -16.08 2.12 0.85
CA THR A 222 -17.26 1.29 0.50
C THR A 222 -17.07 0.60 -0.85
N ALA A 223 -16.37 1.23 -1.77
CA ALA A 223 -15.97 0.63 -3.04
C ALA A 223 -14.72 -0.26 -2.88
N PHE A 224 -13.79 0.13 -2.02
CA PHE A 224 -12.53 -0.57 -1.83
C PHE A 224 -12.67 -1.95 -1.21
N GLY A 225 -13.49 -2.11 -0.15
CA GLY A 225 -13.70 -3.40 0.51
C GLY A 225 -14.06 -4.56 -0.43
N PRO A 226 -15.07 -4.40 -1.32
CA PRO A 226 -15.39 -5.42 -2.33
C PRO A 226 -14.26 -5.70 -3.33
N MET A 227 -13.42 -4.72 -3.67
CA MET A 227 -12.26 -4.93 -4.55
C MET A 227 -11.21 -5.83 -3.88
N VAL A 228 -10.94 -5.58 -2.60
CA VAL A 228 -10.03 -6.41 -1.80
C VAL A 228 -10.58 -7.84 -1.66
N ALA A 229 -11.89 -7.96 -1.41
CA ALA A 229 -12.57 -9.25 -1.31
C ALA A 229 -12.53 -10.04 -2.64
N ALA A 230 -12.70 -9.37 -3.78
CA ALA A 230 -12.57 -9.98 -5.10
C ALA A 230 -11.15 -10.50 -5.35
N GLU A 231 -10.13 -9.73 -4.97
CA GLU A 231 -8.74 -10.18 -5.08
C GLU A 231 -8.46 -11.37 -4.14
N ALA A 232 -8.98 -11.36 -2.91
CA ALA A 232 -8.87 -12.48 -1.98
C ALA A 232 -9.51 -13.75 -2.55
N GLN A 233 -10.70 -13.64 -3.20
CA GLN A 233 -11.36 -14.75 -3.89
C GLN A 233 -10.48 -15.30 -5.03
N ARG A 234 -9.94 -14.43 -5.88
CA ARG A 234 -9.03 -14.82 -6.97
C ARG A 234 -7.79 -15.57 -6.44
N ARG A 235 -7.34 -15.23 -5.23
CA ARG A 235 -6.18 -15.83 -4.57
C ARG A 235 -6.53 -17.03 -3.70
N HIS A 236 -7.80 -17.46 -3.70
CA HIS A 236 -8.30 -18.61 -2.92
C HIS A 236 -8.09 -18.42 -1.40
N PHE A 237 -8.18 -17.19 -0.90
CA PHE A 237 -7.85 -16.86 0.49
C PHE A 237 -8.91 -17.35 1.47
N TYR A 238 -10.17 -17.41 1.06
CA TYR A 238 -11.25 -17.86 1.93
C TYR A 238 -11.17 -19.34 2.33
N GLU A 239 -10.40 -20.14 1.58
CA GLU A 239 -10.14 -21.55 1.86
C GLU A 239 -8.78 -21.77 2.56
N ALA A 240 -8.06 -20.69 2.88
CA ALA A 240 -6.77 -20.79 3.57
C ALA A 240 -6.93 -21.38 4.98
N THR A 241 -5.99 -22.22 5.40
CA THR A 241 -5.99 -22.84 6.74
C THR A 241 -5.98 -21.78 7.85
N LYS A 242 -5.24 -20.69 7.64
CA LYS A 242 -5.19 -19.53 8.54
C LYS A 242 -5.46 -18.27 7.72
N GLN A 243 -6.26 -17.38 8.28
CA GLN A 243 -6.57 -16.08 7.67
C GLN A 243 -6.28 -14.98 8.66
N VAL A 244 -5.61 -13.93 8.22
CA VAL A 244 -5.28 -12.74 9.00
C VAL A 244 -5.72 -11.49 8.26
N PHE A 245 -6.30 -10.55 8.99
CA PHE A 245 -6.51 -9.19 8.55
C PHE A 245 -5.75 -8.25 9.45
N LEU A 246 -4.75 -7.56 8.89
CA LEU A 246 -3.85 -6.67 9.61
C LEU A 246 -4.13 -5.22 9.20
N GLY A 247 -4.32 -4.33 10.17
CA GLY A 247 -4.66 -2.94 9.95
C GLY A 247 -4.10 -2.00 11.01
N ASP A 248 -4.07 -0.71 10.69
CA ASP A 248 -3.49 0.37 11.49
C ASP A 248 -4.35 0.85 12.68
N GLY A 249 -5.51 0.26 12.88
CA GLY A 249 -6.44 0.65 13.96
C GLY A 249 -7.59 1.55 13.50
N GLN A 250 -7.60 2.02 12.27
CA GLN A 250 -8.70 2.85 11.77
C GLN A 250 -10.01 2.07 11.64
N GLN A 251 -11.11 2.73 11.96
CA GLN A 251 -12.44 2.08 12.03
C GLN A 251 -12.90 1.50 10.69
N TYR A 252 -12.55 2.12 9.57
CA TYR A 252 -12.95 1.63 8.27
C TYR A 252 -12.26 0.30 7.92
N ASN A 253 -11.01 0.08 8.37
CA ASN A 253 -10.30 -1.20 8.18
C ASN A 253 -11.04 -2.34 8.89
N TRP A 254 -11.49 -2.09 10.11
CA TRP A 254 -12.28 -3.07 10.86
C TRP A 254 -13.69 -3.26 10.27
N ALA A 255 -14.26 -2.26 9.62
CA ALA A 255 -15.51 -2.42 8.87
C ALA A 255 -15.32 -3.35 7.65
N ILE A 256 -14.22 -3.20 6.92
CA ILE A 256 -13.83 -4.10 5.82
C ILE A 256 -13.60 -5.52 6.35
N GLN A 257 -12.85 -5.66 7.45
CA GLN A 257 -12.59 -6.97 8.07
C GLN A 257 -13.89 -7.68 8.43
N ARG A 258 -14.79 -7.02 9.16
CA ARG A 258 -16.07 -7.63 9.56
C ARG A 258 -16.99 -7.96 8.38
N GLY A 259 -16.98 -7.10 7.34
CA GLY A 259 -17.86 -7.25 6.19
C GLY A 259 -17.41 -8.31 5.19
N TYR A 260 -16.10 -8.46 5.02
CA TYR A 260 -15.54 -9.28 3.94
C TYR A 260 -14.60 -10.39 4.43
N PHE A 261 -14.05 -10.28 5.63
CA PHE A 261 -13.09 -11.25 6.20
C PHE A 261 -13.49 -11.66 7.63
N PRO A 262 -14.75 -12.08 7.89
CA PRO A 262 -15.24 -12.29 9.25
C PRO A 262 -14.51 -13.41 9.99
N HIS A 263 -13.93 -14.37 9.28
CA HIS A 263 -13.18 -15.49 9.84
C HIS A 263 -11.69 -15.21 10.02
N ALA A 264 -11.20 -14.09 9.50
CA ALA A 264 -9.80 -13.72 9.65
C ALA A 264 -9.51 -13.21 11.07
N THR A 265 -8.38 -13.64 11.63
CA THR A 265 -7.85 -13.07 12.86
C THR A 265 -7.49 -11.61 12.61
N ALA A 266 -8.23 -10.72 13.28
CA ALA A 266 -7.95 -9.29 13.20
C ALA A 266 -6.76 -8.95 14.09
N ILE A 267 -5.71 -8.38 13.51
CA ILE A 267 -4.47 -8.00 14.21
C ILE A 267 -4.24 -6.52 14.00
N ASN A 268 -4.03 -5.79 15.09
CA ASN A 268 -3.64 -4.40 15.02
C ASN A 268 -2.14 -4.30 14.78
N ASP A 269 -1.73 -3.52 13.78
CA ASP A 269 -0.33 -3.41 13.39
C ASP A 269 0.55 -2.88 14.52
N PHE A 270 1.59 -3.64 14.86
CA PHE A 270 2.49 -3.31 15.97
C PHE A 270 3.32 -2.06 15.72
N ILE A 271 3.60 -1.70 14.46
CA ILE A 271 4.31 -0.46 14.10
C ILE A 271 3.52 0.77 14.55
N HIS A 272 2.20 0.79 14.31
CA HIS A 272 1.35 1.87 14.78
C HIS A 272 1.26 1.92 16.31
N VAL A 273 1.23 0.76 16.97
CA VAL A 273 1.27 0.68 18.43
C VAL A 273 2.54 1.32 18.99
N ILE A 274 3.71 0.98 18.43
CA ILE A 274 5.00 1.58 18.83
C ILE A 274 4.93 3.11 18.79
N CYS A 275 4.35 3.67 17.72
CA CYS A 275 4.26 5.12 17.56
C CYS A 275 3.41 5.75 18.67
N TYR A 276 2.27 5.17 19.03
CA TYR A 276 1.43 5.65 20.13
C TYR A 276 2.11 5.49 21.51
N LEU A 277 2.82 4.38 21.74
CA LEU A 277 3.59 4.17 22.97
C LEU A 277 4.68 5.23 23.14
N TYR A 278 5.39 5.56 22.04
CA TYR A 278 6.43 6.58 22.05
C TYR A 278 5.87 7.97 22.34
N LEU A 279 4.78 8.37 21.67
CA LEU A 279 4.13 9.66 21.91
C LEU A 279 3.58 9.78 23.34
N ALA A 280 3.03 8.70 23.89
CA ALA A 280 2.59 8.67 25.28
C ALA A 280 3.76 8.78 26.25
N GLY A 281 4.88 8.08 26.03
CA GLY A 281 6.10 8.21 26.82
C GLY A 281 6.67 9.62 26.78
N TRP A 282 6.65 10.25 25.59
CA TRP A 282 7.04 11.65 25.42
C TRP A 282 6.14 12.62 26.22
N ALA A 283 4.84 12.33 26.27
CA ALA A 283 3.86 13.15 27.01
C ALA A 283 4.02 13.09 28.53
N VAL A 284 4.47 11.95 29.07
CA VAL A 284 4.50 11.67 30.52
C VAL A 284 5.87 11.95 31.14
N GLY A 285 6.96 11.65 30.45
CA GLY A 285 8.32 11.81 30.95
C GLY A 285 8.77 13.27 30.97
N GLN A 286 9.46 13.67 32.04
CA GLN A 286 9.93 15.03 32.26
C GLN A 286 11.20 15.33 31.43
N ASP A 287 12.04 14.31 31.26
CA ASP A 287 13.28 14.41 30.48
C ASP A 287 13.36 13.24 29.47
N GLU A 288 14.39 13.25 28.63
CA GLU A 288 14.59 12.27 27.57
C GLU A 288 14.76 10.83 28.13
N ALA A 289 15.44 10.67 29.24
CA ALA A 289 15.68 9.37 29.86
C ALA A 289 14.37 8.77 30.43
N GLU A 290 13.55 9.57 31.10
CA GLU A 290 12.24 9.14 31.58
C GLU A 290 11.29 8.81 30.42
N ARG A 291 11.25 9.65 29.37
CA ARG A 291 10.45 9.41 28.17
C ARG A 291 10.78 8.08 27.54
N TRP A 292 12.07 7.80 27.39
CA TRP A 292 12.55 6.54 26.83
C TRP A 292 12.26 5.35 27.75
N ALA A 293 12.41 5.50 29.08
CA ALA A 293 12.11 4.46 30.04
C ALA A 293 10.61 4.06 30.03
N PHE A 294 9.69 5.03 29.93
CA PHE A 294 8.26 4.75 29.75
C PHE A 294 8.00 3.99 28.45
N TYR A 295 8.59 4.47 27.35
CA TYR A 295 8.45 3.81 26.06
C TYR A 295 8.92 2.36 26.10
N GLU A 296 10.14 2.07 26.60
CA GLU A 296 10.68 0.71 26.66
C GLU A 296 9.84 -0.21 27.53
N ARG A 297 9.38 0.27 28.69
CA ARG A 297 8.50 -0.47 29.56
C ARG A 297 7.20 -0.85 28.87
N TRP A 298 6.53 0.09 28.25
CA TRP A 298 5.26 -0.16 27.55
C TRP A 298 5.45 -0.97 26.27
N LEU A 299 6.57 -0.82 25.58
CA LEU A 299 6.96 -1.66 24.45
C LEU A 299 7.06 -3.14 24.87
N GLU A 300 7.73 -3.44 25.98
CA GLU A 300 7.85 -4.82 26.49
C GLU A 300 6.49 -5.41 26.84
N LEU A 301 5.68 -4.69 27.61
CA LEU A 301 4.34 -5.13 27.98
C LEU A 301 3.46 -5.37 26.74
N ALA A 302 3.44 -4.42 25.81
CA ALA A 302 2.65 -4.55 24.58
C ALA A 302 3.14 -5.73 23.72
N TRP A 303 4.45 -5.90 23.55
CA TRP A 303 5.02 -7.02 22.81
C TRP A 303 4.66 -8.37 23.41
N GLN A 304 4.58 -8.47 24.72
CA GLN A 304 4.14 -9.66 25.47
C GLN A 304 2.62 -9.86 25.47
N GLY A 305 1.85 -8.99 24.79
CA GLY A 305 0.38 -9.05 24.75
C GLY A 305 -0.30 -8.49 26.00
N GLN A 306 0.45 -7.83 26.89
CA GLN A 306 -0.06 -7.28 28.16
C GLN A 306 -0.55 -5.83 28.01
N VAL A 307 -1.26 -5.54 26.94
CA VAL A 307 -1.75 -4.18 26.60
C VAL A 307 -2.70 -3.63 27.68
N ALA A 308 -3.42 -4.48 28.40
CA ALA A 308 -4.25 -4.07 29.53
C ALA A 308 -3.45 -3.36 30.64
N GLU A 309 -2.23 -3.84 30.94
CA GLU A 309 -1.36 -3.20 31.93
C GLU A 309 -0.81 -1.86 31.39
N VAL A 310 -0.50 -1.78 30.10
CA VAL A 310 -0.12 -0.50 29.46
C VAL A 310 -1.24 0.54 29.60
N ILE A 311 -2.46 0.17 29.29
CA ILE A 311 -3.65 1.06 29.42
C ILE A 311 -3.80 1.52 30.87
N LYS A 312 -3.68 0.62 31.83
CA LYS A 312 -3.78 0.93 33.25
C LYS A 312 -2.71 1.92 33.71
N GLU A 313 -1.44 1.69 33.35
CA GLU A 313 -0.35 2.61 33.68
C GLU A 313 -0.53 3.99 33.04
N MET A 314 -0.93 4.02 31.78
CA MET A 314 -1.23 5.28 31.07
C MET A 314 -2.43 6.02 31.68
N THR A 315 -3.45 5.29 32.19
CA THR A 315 -4.60 5.89 32.88
C THR A 315 -4.17 6.58 34.15
N ILE A 316 -3.31 5.94 34.95
CA ILE A 316 -2.73 6.56 36.17
C ILE A 316 -1.90 7.81 35.81
N ALA A 317 -1.16 7.75 34.70
CA ALA A 317 -0.40 8.91 34.23
C ALA A 317 -1.34 10.06 33.77
N GLN A 318 -2.45 9.73 33.11
CA GLN A 318 -3.45 10.71 32.69
C GLN A 318 -4.14 11.41 33.88
N GLU A 319 -4.42 10.68 34.96
CA GLU A 319 -4.98 11.29 36.19
C GLU A 319 -4.03 12.34 36.79
N ARG A 320 -2.72 12.19 36.62
CA ARG A 320 -1.70 13.13 37.09
C ARG A 320 -1.51 14.31 36.13
N LEU A 321 -1.51 14.04 34.83
CA LEU A 321 -1.28 15.03 33.78
C LEU A 321 -2.51 15.92 33.52
N GLY A 322 -3.71 15.37 33.76
CA GLY A 322 -4.99 15.98 33.45
C GLY A 322 -5.46 15.68 32.02
N LEU A 323 -6.70 16.05 31.74
CA LEU A 323 -7.30 15.94 30.40
C LEU A 323 -7.10 17.26 29.63
N PRO A 324 -7.07 17.21 28.29
CA PRO A 324 -7.14 18.42 27.47
C PRO A 324 -8.46 19.18 27.77
N PRO A 325 -8.45 20.51 27.77
CA PRO A 325 -9.66 21.29 28.08
C PRO A 325 -10.74 21.02 27.03
N PRO A 326 -11.98 20.77 27.44
CA PRO A 326 -13.07 20.48 26.50
C PRO A 326 -13.43 21.72 25.68
N GLY A 327 -13.45 21.57 24.33
CA GLY A 327 -13.89 22.62 23.40
C GLY A 327 -12.85 23.69 23.07
N GLU A 328 -11.63 23.59 23.55
CA GLU A 328 -10.52 24.45 23.12
C GLU A 328 -9.69 23.72 22.04
N GLU A 329 -9.25 24.46 21.03
CA GLU A 329 -8.21 23.96 20.10
C GLU A 329 -6.89 23.88 20.87
N VAL A 330 -6.43 22.66 21.12
CA VAL A 330 -5.14 22.38 21.74
C VAL A 330 -4.11 22.17 20.65
N GLU A 331 -2.86 22.52 20.92
CA GLU A 331 -1.76 22.24 19.98
C GLU A 331 -1.64 20.72 19.73
N GLU A 332 -1.30 20.33 18.50
CA GLU A 332 -1.17 18.90 18.11
C GLU A 332 -0.21 18.11 19.02
N ASN A 333 0.73 18.79 19.66
CA ASN A 333 1.75 18.23 20.56
C ASN A 333 1.46 18.50 22.06
N ASP A 334 0.25 18.91 22.42
CA ASP A 334 -0.12 19.00 23.85
C ASP A 334 0.01 17.61 24.48
N PRO A 335 0.83 17.45 25.56
CA PRO A 335 1.05 16.15 26.21
C PRO A 335 -0.25 15.47 26.65
N ARG A 336 -1.23 16.23 27.11
CA ARG A 336 -2.56 15.71 27.52
C ARG A 336 -3.30 15.12 26.34
N GLN A 337 -3.24 15.77 25.18
CA GLN A 337 -3.88 15.30 23.94
C GLN A 337 -3.18 14.06 23.39
N LEU A 338 -1.84 14.02 23.40
CA LEU A 338 -1.06 12.87 22.96
C LEU A 338 -1.36 11.62 23.79
N LEU A 339 -1.38 11.77 25.13
CA LEU A 339 -1.67 10.66 26.04
C LEU A 339 -3.12 10.19 25.92
N ALA A 340 -4.09 11.12 25.81
CA ALA A 340 -5.51 10.79 25.64
C ALA A 340 -5.75 10.07 24.30
N SER A 341 -5.06 10.48 23.23
CA SER A 341 -5.14 9.84 21.91
C SER A 341 -4.56 8.42 21.95
N ALA A 342 -3.42 8.23 22.59
CA ALA A 342 -2.80 6.90 22.76
C ALA A 342 -3.69 5.96 23.56
N LEU A 343 -4.26 6.41 24.68
CA LEU A 343 -5.21 5.64 25.49
C LEU A 343 -6.44 5.23 24.68
N THR A 344 -7.04 6.18 23.97
CA THR A 344 -8.21 5.90 23.13
C THR A 344 -7.89 4.87 22.04
N TYR A 345 -6.73 5.01 21.39
CA TYR A 345 -6.28 4.07 20.38
C TYR A 345 -6.07 2.65 20.93
N LEU A 346 -5.33 2.52 22.04
CA LEU A 346 -5.08 1.22 22.66
C LEU A 346 -6.38 0.57 23.17
N ALA A 347 -7.24 1.32 23.85
CA ALA A 347 -8.50 0.81 24.37
C ALA A 347 -9.43 0.29 23.24
N ASN A 348 -9.56 1.04 22.14
CA ASN A 348 -10.39 0.67 21.00
C ASN A 348 -9.89 -0.57 20.25
N ASN A 349 -8.60 -0.86 20.32
CA ASN A 349 -7.96 -1.94 19.57
C ASN A 349 -7.41 -3.08 20.44
N GLN A 350 -7.54 -3.02 21.76
CA GLN A 350 -6.96 -3.97 22.72
C GLN A 350 -7.22 -5.43 22.37
N SER A 351 -8.43 -5.78 21.94
CA SER A 351 -8.81 -7.16 21.59
C SER A 351 -8.06 -7.75 20.38
N ARG A 352 -7.27 -6.91 19.66
CA ARG A 352 -6.49 -7.26 18.46
C ARG A 352 -4.99 -7.17 18.70
N MET A 353 -4.54 -7.16 19.96
CA MET A 353 -3.16 -6.89 20.35
C MET A 353 -2.53 -8.03 21.18
N ASP A 354 -2.98 -9.26 21.01
CA ASP A 354 -2.40 -10.44 21.67
C ASP A 354 -1.16 -10.94 20.91
N TYR A 355 -0.11 -10.11 20.85
CA TYR A 355 1.04 -10.33 19.98
C TYR A 355 1.86 -11.58 20.32
N ALA A 356 1.96 -11.94 21.58
CA ALA A 356 2.65 -13.17 22.02
C ALA A 356 1.95 -14.42 21.44
N ARG A 357 0.63 -14.49 21.53
CA ARG A 357 -0.17 -15.57 20.96
C ARG A 357 -0.07 -15.56 19.43
N TYR A 358 -0.16 -14.41 18.78
CA TYR A 358 -0.06 -14.34 17.31
C TYR A 358 1.29 -14.87 16.82
N ARG A 359 2.41 -14.53 17.47
CA ARG A 359 3.72 -15.08 17.15
C ARG A 359 3.82 -16.58 17.41
N GLN A 360 3.25 -17.07 18.51
CA GLN A 360 3.17 -18.49 18.79
C GLN A 360 2.38 -19.24 17.71
N GLU A 361 1.30 -18.66 17.19
CA GLU A 361 0.52 -19.21 16.10
C GLU A 361 1.19 -19.05 14.73
N GLY A 362 2.32 -18.35 14.63
CA GLY A 362 3.06 -18.08 13.39
C GLY A 362 2.33 -17.07 12.50
N LEU A 363 1.62 -16.09 13.08
CA LEU A 363 0.92 -15.03 12.37
C LEU A 363 1.79 -13.76 12.32
N PRO A 364 1.66 -12.91 11.28
CA PRO A 364 2.38 -11.64 11.22
C PRO A 364 1.82 -10.66 12.26
N VAL A 365 2.69 -9.85 12.83
CA VAL A 365 2.32 -8.84 13.83
C VAL A 365 2.66 -7.42 13.40
N THR A 366 3.35 -7.25 12.26
CA THR A 366 3.72 -5.95 11.70
C THR A 366 3.33 -5.86 10.24
N SER A 367 2.95 -4.67 9.81
CA SER A 367 2.62 -4.31 8.42
C SER A 367 3.84 -3.92 7.58
N SER A 368 5.05 -4.28 7.98
CA SER A 368 6.27 -3.85 7.28
C SER A 368 6.26 -4.13 5.77
N LEU A 369 5.55 -5.16 5.32
CA LEU A 369 5.42 -5.49 3.91
C LEU A 369 4.44 -4.56 3.17
N VAL A 370 3.35 -4.10 3.80
CA VAL A 370 2.45 -3.12 3.18
C VAL A 370 3.02 -1.70 3.27
N GLU A 371 3.70 -1.35 4.36
CA GLU A 371 4.37 -0.06 4.45
C GLU A 371 5.43 0.13 3.36
N SER A 372 6.27 -0.89 3.13
CA SER A 372 7.21 -0.91 2.01
C SER A 372 6.46 -0.76 0.67
N LEU A 373 5.35 -1.49 0.49
CA LEU A 373 4.53 -1.41 -0.71
C LEU A 373 3.92 -0.02 -0.91
N VAL A 374 3.40 0.61 0.14
CA VAL A 374 2.88 1.99 0.08
C VAL A 374 3.99 2.95 -0.32
N GLY A 375 5.21 2.78 0.19
CA GLY A 375 6.40 3.50 -0.26
C GLY A 375 6.68 3.32 -1.75
N GLU A 376 6.64 2.07 -2.23
CA GLU A 376 6.77 1.76 -3.66
C GLU A 376 5.66 2.43 -4.49
N PHE A 377 4.38 2.40 -4.09
CA PHE A 377 3.31 3.14 -4.77
C PHE A 377 3.59 4.65 -4.79
N ASN A 378 3.93 5.21 -3.65
CA ASN A 378 4.18 6.63 -3.48
C ASN A 378 5.34 7.14 -4.35
N ALA A 379 6.38 6.37 -4.56
CA ALA A 379 7.52 6.74 -5.40
C ALA A 379 7.10 7.18 -6.83
N ARG A 380 5.99 6.63 -7.37
CA ARG A 380 5.45 7.02 -8.68
C ARG A 380 4.35 8.08 -8.59
N VAL A 381 3.51 8.03 -7.56
CA VAL A 381 2.27 8.82 -7.52
C VAL A 381 2.35 10.05 -6.62
N LYS A 382 3.25 10.06 -5.61
CA LYS A 382 3.43 11.13 -4.64
C LYS A 382 4.77 11.84 -4.84
N GLY A 383 4.82 13.12 -4.57
CA GLY A 383 6.04 13.94 -4.58
C GLY A 383 5.68 15.39 -4.31
N LYS A 384 6.65 16.19 -3.79
CA LYS A 384 6.47 17.62 -3.48
C LYS A 384 5.94 18.41 -4.68
N ASP A 385 6.36 18.00 -5.90
CA ASP A 385 6.02 18.66 -7.17
C ASP A 385 4.99 17.89 -8.00
N LYS A 386 4.38 16.83 -7.44
CA LYS A 386 3.40 16.02 -8.16
C LYS A 386 1.99 16.37 -7.75
N HIS A 387 1.26 16.96 -8.69
CA HIS A 387 -0.16 17.26 -8.59
C HIS A 387 -0.91 16.57 -9.71
N TRP A 388 -1.91 15.79 -9.37
CA TRP A 388 -2.76 15.14 -10.35
C TRP A 388 -3.90 16.07 -10.76
N ASN A 389 -3.91 16.45 -12.03
CA ASN A 389 -4.94 17.35 -12.57
C ASN A 389 -6.34 16.73 -12.55
N ARG A 390 -6.42 15.40 -12.62
CA ARG A 390 -7.66 14.62 -12.63
C ARG A 390 -7.47 13.35 -11.81
N PRO A 391 -8.41 12.98 -10.93
CA PRO A 391 -8.36 11.73 -10.17
C PRO A 391 -8.27 10.49 -11.06
N GLU A 392 -8.93 10.50 -12.24
CA GLU A 392 -8.95 9.37 -13.18
C GLU A 392 -7.55 9.07 -13.73
N GLY A 393 -6.73 10.10 -13.94
CA GLY A 393 -5.33 9.92 -14.36
C GLY A 393 -4.49 9.24 -13.29
N CYS A 394 -4.77 9.54 -12.03
CA CYS A 394 -4.14 8.88 -10.90
C CYS A 394 -4.61 7.43 -10.77
N GLU A 395 -5.92 7.18 -10.86
CA GLU A 395 -6.50 5.84 -10.80
C GLU A 395 -5.83 4.89 -11.80
N SER A 396 -5.66 5.31 -13.06
CA SER A 396 -5.03 4.48 -14.09
C SER A 396 -3.58 4.13 -13.76
N ILE A 397 -2.80 5.07 -13.21
CA ILE A 397 -1.42 4.80 -12.78
C ILE A 397 -1.38 3.89 -11.53
N LEU A 398 -2.32 4.05 -10.60
CA LEU A 398 -2.45 3.14 -9.46
C LEU A 398 -2.71 1.70 -9.90
N GLN A 399 -3.58 1.49 -10.91
CA GLN A 399 -3.85 0.16 -11.45
C GLN A 399 -2.62 -0.46 -12.12
N LEU A 400 -1.88 0.32 -12.91
CA LEU A 400 -0.60 -0.14 -13.48
C LEU A 400 0.43 -0.47 -12.39
N ARG A 401 0.57 0.39 -11.35
CA ARG A 401 1.44 0.12 -10.21
C ARG A 401 1.03 -1.17 -9.52
N ALA A 402 -0.26 -1.36 -9.23
CA ALA A 402 -0.78 -2.58 -8.62
C ALA A 402 -0.43 -3.82 -9.45
N ALA A 403 -0.54 -3.73 -10.78
CA ALA A 403 -0.20 -4.82 -11.68
C ALA A 403 1.31 -5.13 -11.69
N VAL A 404 2.16 -4.09 -11.72
CA VAL A 404 3.64 -4.26 -11.75
C VAL A 404 4.16 -4.75 -10.40
N LEU A 405 3.62 -4.25 -9.28
CA LEU A 405 4.06 -4.61 -7.94
C LEU A 405 3.51 -5.95 -7.44
N SER A 406 2.50 -6.50 -8.12
CA SER A 406 2.02 -7.85 -7.86
C SER A 406 2.98 -8.91 -8.41
N GLN A 407 3.24 -9.94 -7.60
CA GLN A 407 4.21 -11.01 -7.89
C GLN A 407 3.52 -12.25 -8.50
N ASP A 408 2.53 -12.03 -9.34
CA ASP A 408 1.73 -13.09 -9.98
C ASP A 408 1.68 -12.96 -11.51
N ASP A 409 2.63 -12.22 -12.10
CA ASP A 409 2.76 -12.00 -13.54
C ASP A 409 1.48 -11.42 -14.22
N ARG A 410 0.60 -10.75 -13.43
CA ARG A 410 -0.70 -10.29 -13.93
C ARG A 410 -0.60 -9.34 -15.10
N LEU A 411 0.42 -8.48 -15.16
CA LEU A 411 0.61 -7.57 -16.30
C LEU A 411 0.93 -8.37 -17.57
N ALA A 412 1.79 -9.37 -17.48
CA ALA A 412 2.13 -10.24 -18.61
C ALA A 412 0.90 -11.05 -19.07
N ARG A 413 0.15 -11.63 -18.11
CA ARG A 413 -1.12 -12.32 -18.41
C ARG A 413 -2.17 -11.41 -19.04
N PHE A 414 -2.26 -10.17 -18.56
CA PHE A 414 -3.15 -9.17 -19.15
C PHE A 414 -2.82 -8.95 -20.63
N PHE A 415 -1.56 -8.68 -20.96
CA PHE A 415 -1.14 -8.48 -22.35
C PHE A 415 -1.28 -9.74 -23.21
N ALA A 416 -1.07 -10.92 -22.66
CA ALA A 416 -1.28 -12.17 -23.38
C ALA A 416 -2.75 -12.45 -23.74
N ASN A 417 -3.70 -11.93 -22.94
CA ASN A 417 -5.13 -12.12 -23.14
C ASN A 417 -5.87 -10.90 -23.72
N ARG A 418 -5.17 -9.77 -23.85
CA ARG A 418 -5.75 -8.54 -24.40
C ARG A 418 -6.20 -8.78 -25.84
N GLU A 419 -7.38 -8.27 -26.22
CA GLU A 419 -7.86 -8.34 -27.59
C GLU A 419 -6.88 -7.64 -28.53
N GLY A 420 -6.69 -8.22 -29.72
CA GLY A 420 -5.70 -7.73 -30.70
C GLY A 420 -4.27 -8.29 -30.47
N CYS A 421 -4.01 -9.04 -29.40
CA CYS A 421 -2.73 -9.71 -29.21
C CYS A 421 -2.67 -11.03 -30.03
N PRO A 422 -1.78 -11.15 -31.02
CA PRO A 422 -1.69 -12.35 -31.87
C PRO A 422 -1.05 -13.53 -31.16
N TYR A 423 -0.39 -13.28 -30.02
CA TYR A 423 0.35 -14.29 -29.26
C TYR A 423 -0.49 -14.91 -28.15
N ARG A 424 -1.82 -15.07 -28.34
CA ARG A 424 -2.59 -15.99 -27.50
C ARG A 424 -1.94 -17.37 -27.62
N ARG A 425 -1.04 -17.71 -26.72
CA ARG A 425 -0.69 -19.11 -26.53
C ARG A 425 -1.99 -19.82 -26.19
N ARG A 426 -2.41 -20.76 -27.05
CA ARG A 426 -3.43 -21.73 -26.65
C ARG A 426 -2.97 -22.30 -25.32
N PRO A 427 -3.82 -22.34 -24.28
CA PRO A 427 -3.47 -23.08 -23.08
C PRO A 427 -3.04 -24.47 -23.57
N GLU A 428 -1.83 -24.87 -23.23
CA GLU A 428 -1.45 -26.26 -23.38
C GLU A 428 -2.46 -27.03 -22.54
N ALA A 429 -3.27 -27.86 -23.20
CA ALA A 429 -4.14 -28.80 -22.52
C ALA A 429 -3.23 -29.71 -21.70
N ILE A 430 -3.28 -29.53 -20.36
CA ILE A 430 -2.67 -30.43 -19.38
C ILE A 430 -3.60 -31.62 -19.22
#